data_3cf48555a3769278cb6b84af807716b8
#
_entry.id   3cf48555a3769278cb6b84af807716b8
#
_cell.length_a   1.000
_cell.length_b   1.000
_cell.length_c   1.000
_cell.angle_alpha   90.00
_cell.angle_beta   90.00
_cell.angle_gamma   90.00
#
_symmetry.space_group_name_H-M   'P 1'
#
loop_
_entity.id
_entity.type
_entity.pdbx_description
1 polymer ?
#
loop_
_entity_poly.entity_id
_entity_poly.type
_entity_poly.pdbx_seq_one_letter_code
_entity_poly.pdbx_strand_id
1 'polypeptide(L)'
;MKVVAALALVVGLLSVGAPAGAVEGTAKGAPRFATTGSGDALVNVPRTYKPVIVSATHQGESNFILSAIGRDGELESLLVNEIGPYSGTVLVDTSSFSGFSKKNPMVALEIKADGEWTVRTRPLAAAPRARQGTGYGDQVVKLRKTVRGLKKITIEHSGESNFIVEAVDRKSGTDLLVNEIGEYSGSARVPAGTRFLSVRADGEWSFSIT
;
A
#
# COMPACT_ATOMS: atom_id res chain seq x y z
N MET A 1 22.83 -36.75 -53.58
CA MET A 1 22.09 -36.84 -52.33
C MET A 1 22.62 -35.80 -51.36
N LYS A 2 21.91 -34.72 -51.15
CA LYS A 2 22.23 -33.68 -50.18
C LYS A 2 21.29 -33.83 -48.97
N VAL A 3 21.90 -34.13 -47.81
CA VAL A 3 21.14 -34.23 -46.54
C VAL A 3 21.10 -32.83 -45.93
N VAL A 4 19.87 -32.30 -45.77
CA VAL A 4 19.62 -31.05 -45.08
C VAL A 4 19.29 -31.39 -43.62
N ALA A 5 20.17 -31.01 -42.67
CA ALA A 5 19.87 -31.13 -41.26
C ALA A 5 19.08 -29.93 -40.79
N ALA A 6 17.85 -30.17 -40.29
CA ALA A 6 17.02 -29.16 -39.65
C ALA A 6 17.46 -28.98 -38.20
N LEU A 7 17.87 -27.77 -37.87
CA LEU A 7 18.19 -27.36 -36.50
C LEU A 7 16.91 -26.89 -35.81
N ALA A 8 16.39 -27.65 -34.85
CA ALA A 8 15.26 -27.27 -34.05
C ALA A 8 15.70 -26.31 -32.92
N LEU A 9 15.24 -25.07 -32.99
CA LEU A 9 15.46 -24.07 -31.95
C LEU A 9 14.45 -24.31 -30.81
N VAL A 10 14.90 -24.81 -29.67
CA VAL A 10 14.08 -24.91 -28.45
C VAL A 10 14.09 -23.56 -27.77
N VAL A 11 12.99 -22.82 -27.87
CA VAL A 11 12.76 -21.62 -27.08
C VAL A 11 12.27 -22.06 -25.69
N GLY A 12 13.15 -22.01 -24.71
CA GLY A 12 12.79 -22.22 -23.31
C GLY A 12 11.99 -21.03 -22.79
N LEU A 13 10.73 -21.22 -22.52
CA LEU A 13 9.93 -20.27 -21.72
C LEU A 13 10.43 -20.31 -20.27
N LEU A 14 11.15 -19.26 -19.88
CA LEU A 14 11.39 -18.95 -18.46
C LEU A 14 10.05 -18.43 -17.88
N SER A 15 9.37 -19.28 -17.13
CA SER A 15 8.24 -18.85 -16.30
C SER A 15 8.78 -18.03 -15.12
N VAL A 16 8.66 -16.71 -15.21
CA VAL A 16 8.83 -15.85 -14.05
C VAL A 16 7.67 -16.14 -13.11
N GLY A 17 7.98 -16.75 -11.96
CA GLY A 17 7.01 -17.06 -10.93
C GLY A 17 6.36 -15.78 -10.41
N ALA A 18 5.04 -15.70 -10.53
CA ALA A 18 4.25 -14.67 -9.89
C ALA A 18 4.44 -14.72 -8.37
N PRO A 19 4.59 -13.57 -7.69
CA PRO A 19 4.66 -13.56 -6.22
C PRO A 19 3.37 -14.12 -5.64
N ALA A 20 3.51 -15.06 -4.74
CA ALA A 20 2.44 -15.84 -4.14
C ALA A 20 1.43 -14.97 -3.39
N GLY A 21 0.17 -15.02 -3.85
CA GLY A 21 -0.98 -15.11 -2.98
C GLY A 21 -1.42 -13.87 -2.23
N ALA A 22 -2.10 -12.95 -2.90
CA ALA A 22 -3.13 -12.16 -2.23
C ALA A 22 -4.35 -13.06 -1.95
N VAL A 23 -4.53 -13.52 -0.71
CA VAL A 23 -5.73 -14.24 -0.28
C VAL A 23 -6.90 -13.27 -0.25
N GLU A 24 -7.86 -13.46 -1.15
CA GLU A 24 -9.13 -12.73 -1.17
C GLU A 24 -10.02 -13.13 0.01
N GLY A 25 -9.97 -12.32 1.07
CA GLY A 25 -10.97 -12.35 2.12
C GLY A 25 -12.15 -11.45 1.74
N THR A 26 -13.32 -12.01 1.47
CA THR A 26 -14.55 -11.27 1.19
C THR A 26 -15.07 -10.56 2.43
N ALA A 27 -14.74 -9.29 2.62
CA ALA A 27 -15.41 -8.42 3.57
C ALA A 27 -16.66 -7.80 2.92
N LYS A 28 -17.82 -8.05 3.54
CA LYS A 28 -19.13 -7.56 3.10
C LYS A 28 -19.21 -6.04 3.29
N GLY A 29 -19.47 -5.26 2.24
CA GLY A 29 -20.13 -3.96 2.41
C GLY A 29 -19.33 -2.69 2.13
N ALA A 30 -18.42 -2.62 1.14
CA ALA A 30 -17.93 -1.35 0.63
C ALA A 30 -17.59 -1.43 -0.87
N PRO A 31 -17.68 -0.32 -1.60
CA PRO A 31 -17.41 -0.33 -3.03
C PRO A 31 -15.96 -0.78 -3.25
N ARG A 32 -15.80 -1.91 -3.90
CA ARG A 32 -14.52 -2.36 -4.44
C ARG A 32 -14.39 -1.70 -5.79
N PHE A 33 -13.39 -0.88 -5.94
CA PHE A 33 -13.01 -0.33 -7.24
C PHE A 33 -11.68 -0.94 -7.62
N ALA A 34 -11.55 -1.35 -8.87
CA ALA A 34 -10.32 -1.82 -9.45
C ALA A 34 -10.27 -1.43 -10.92
N THR A 35 -9.12 -0.98 -11.37
CA THR A 35 -8.86 -0.69 -12.78
C THR A 35 -7.39 -0.91 -13.10
N THR A 36 -7.08 -1.03 -14.38
CA THR A 36 -5.75 -1.16 -14.95
C THR A 36 -5.58 -0.12 -16.03
N GLY A 37 -4.35 0.26 -16.33
CA GLY A 37 -4.02 1.18 -17.40
C GLY A 37 -2.52 1.17 -17.68
N SER A 38 -2.09 2.10 -18.53
CA SER A 38 -0.69 2.35 -18.84
C SER A 38 -0.49 3.85 -19.06
N GLY A 39 0.66 4.37 -18.63
CA GLY A 39 0.97 5.80 -18.72
C GLY A 39 0.17 6.65 -17.72
N ASP A 40 0.20 7.97 -17.93
CA ASP A 40 -0.49 8.94 -17.09
C ASP A 40 -2.01 8.82 -17.18
N ALA A 41 -2.69 8.94 -16.04
CA ALA A 41 -4.15 8.85 -15.99
C ALA A 41 -4.76 9.60 -14.82
N LEU A 42 -5.99 10.08 -15.00
CA LEU A 42 -6.88 10.49 -13.92
C LEU A 42 -8.05 9.51 -13.84
N VAL A 43 -8.12 8.78 -12.73
CA VAL A 43 -9.06 7.69 -12.53
C VAL A 43 -10.11 8.07 -11.51
N ASN A 44 -11.37 8.19 -11.93
CA ASN A 44 -12.48 8.42 -11.01
C ASN A 44 -12.71 7.19 -10.14
N VAL A 45 -12.80 7.40 -8.83
CA VAL A 45 -13.07 6.34 -7.85
C VAL A 45 -14.38 6.60 -7.11
N PRO A 46 -15.00 5.56 -6.50
CA PRO A 46 -16.16 5.76 -5.66
C PRO A 46 -15.87 6.77 -4.54
N ARG A 47 -16.69 7.80 -4.50
CA ARG A 47 -16.58 8.89 -3.53
C ARG A 47 -16.50 8.37 -2.11
N THR A 48 -15.49 8.79 -1.35
CA THR A 48 -15.34 8.43 0.06
C THR A 48 -14.73 9.56 0.89
N TYR A 49 -15.19 9.66 2.13
CA TYR A 49 -14.59 10.47 3.19
C TYR A 49 -14.22 9.61 4.40
N LYS A 50 -14.18 8.29 4.20
CA LYS A 50 -13.73 7.32 5.21
C LYS A 50 -12.38 6.76 4.80
N PRO A 51 -11.53 6.37 5.75
CA PRO A 51 -10.24 5.79 5.44
C PRO A 51 -10.38 4.57 4.52
N VAL A 52 -9.59 4.56 3.46
CA VAL A 52 -9.50 3.47 2.49
C VAL A 52 -8.05 3.04 2.31
N ILE A 53 -7.86 1.82 1.86
CA ILE A 53 -6.57 1.33 1.41
C ILE A 53 -6.56 1.29 -0.11
N VAL A 54 -5.45 1.73 -0.69
CA VAL A 54 -5.18 1.66 -2.13
C VAL A 54 -4.05 0.68 -2.35
N SER A 55 -4.34 -0.43 -3.02
CA SER A 55 -3.31 -1.34 -3.51
C SER A 55 -2.96 -0.94 -4.93
N ALA A 56 -1.68 -0.80 -5.22
CA ALA A 56 -1.19 -0.44 -6.53
C ALA A 56 -0.03 -1.33 -6.96
N THR A 57 0.09 -1.55 -8.27
CA THR A 57 1.26 -2.11 -8.92
C THR A 57 1.65 -1.26 -10.10
N HIS A 58 2.93 -1.22 -10.42
CA HIS A 58 3.51 -0.55 -11.60
C HIS A 58 4.59 -1.42 -12.21
N GLN A 59 4.66 -1.44 -13.55
CA GLN A 59 5.62 -2.20 -14.35
C GLN A 59 6.30 -1.26 -15.36
N GLY A 60 6.98 -0.25 -14.85
CA GLY A 60 7.77 0.70 -15.63
C GLY A 60 9.17 0.85 -15.04
N GLU A 61 10.00 1.65 -15.68
CA GLU A 61 11.40 1.90 -15.27
C GLU A 61 11.61 3.31 -14.70
N SER A 62 10.62 4.20 -14.89
CA SER A 62 10.68 5.60 -14.46
C SER A 62 9.76 5.87 -13.27
N ASN A 63 9.39 7.15 -13.07
CA ASN A 63 8.58 7.56 -11.93
C ASN A 63 7.19 6.92 -11.93
N PHE A 64 6.81 6.36 -10.81
CA PHE A 64 5.44 5.99 -10.48
C PHE A 64 4.93 6.88 -9.35
N ILE A 65 4.05 7.83 -9.68
CA ILE A 65 3.44 8.72 -8.70
C ILE A 65 1.95 8.44 -8.66
N LEU A 66 1.44 8.21 -7.45
CA LEU A 66 0.03 7.99 -7.20
C LEU A 66 -0.46 9.00 -6.17
N SER A 67 -1.45 9.80 -6.55
CA SER A 67 -2.01 10.85 -5.70
C SER A 67 -3.53 10.70 -5.55
N ALA A 68 -4.05 11.07 -4.40
CA ALA A 68 -5.48 11.10 -4.15
C ALA A 68 -6.03 12.52 -4.25
N ILE A 69 -7.10 12.68 -5.04
CA ILE A 69 -7.68 13.97 -5.42
C ILE A 69 -9.02 14.17 -4.71
N GLY A 70 -9.18 15.36 -4.15
CA GLY A 70 -10.41 15.82 -3.52
C GLY A 70 -11.48 16.24 -4.55
N ARG A 71 -12.71 16.45 -4.07
CA ARG A 71 -13.82 16.93 -4.90
C ARG A 71 -13.59 18.32 -5.48
N ASP A 72 -12.79 19.15 -4.82
CA ASP A 72 -12.37 20.47 -5.29
C ASP A 72 -11.35 20.41 -6.44
N GLY A 73 -10.85 19.22 -6.76
CA GLY A 73 -9.84 19.00 -7.79
C GLY A 73 -8.40 19.12 -7.27
N GLU A 74 -8.20 19.41 -6.00
CA GLU A 74 -6.88 19.57 -5.42
C GLU A 74 -6.27 18.20 -5.01
N LEU A 75 -4.92 18.15 -5.07
CA LEU A 75 -4.15 17.02 -4.57
C LEU A 75 -4.14 17.07 -3.04
N GLU A 76 -4.81 16.11 -2.41
CA GLU A 76 -4.94 16.04 -0.95
C GLU A 76 -3.94 15.10 -0.30
N SER A 77 -3.44 14.11 -1.04
CA SER A 77 -2.50 13.14 -0.50
C SER A 77 -1.62 12.52 -1.59
N LEU A 78 -0.30 12.61 -1.41
CA LEU A 78 0.68 11.85 -2.18
C LEU A 78 0.76 10.45 -1.56
N LEU A 79 0.35 9.43 -2.32
CA LEU A 79 0.25 8.06 -1.83
C LEU A 79 1.51 7.25 -2.12
N VAL A 80 2.05 7.37 -3.34
CA VAL A 80 3.25 6.68 -3.80
C VAL A 80 4.10 7.67 -4.59
N ASN A 81 5.41 7.61 -4.43
CA ASN A 81 6.38 8.33 -5.24
C ASN A 81 7.65 7.47 -5.30
N GLU A 82 7.70 6.60 -6.31
CA GLU A 82 8.75 5.60 -6.48
C GLU A 82 9.30 5.63 -7.90
N ILE A 83 10.49 5.10 -8.09
CA ILE A 83 11.13 4.93 -9.38
C ILE A 83 11.20 3.43 -9.70
N GLY A 84 10.72 3.05 -10.90
CA GLY A 84 10.73 1.68 -11.35
C GLY A 84 9.50 0.87 -10.93
N PRO A 85 9.60 -0.47 -10.88
CA PRO A 85 8.49 -1.34 -10.55
C PRO A 85 8.02 -1.13 -9.10
N TYR A 86 6.70 -1.11 -8.90
CA TYR A 86 6.10 -0.94 -7.58
C TYR A 86 5.03 -2.00 -7.32
N SER A 87 4.93 -2.44 -6.07
CA SER A 87 3.83 -3.28 -5.59
C SER A 87 3.60 -3.04 -4.10
N GLY A 88 2.52 -2.36 -3.75
CA GLY A 88 2.25 -2.01 -2.36
C GLY A 88 0.78 -1.74 -2.04
N THR A 89 0.52 -1.51 -0.76
CA THR A 89 -0.79 -1.07 -0.26
C THR A 89 -0.60 0.07 0.71
N VAL A 90 -1.16 1.23 0.38
CA VAL A 90 -1.05 2.47 1.15
C VAL A 90 -2.39 2.87 1.75
N LEU A 91 -2.34 3.63 2.83
CA LEU A 91 -3.51 4.23 3.48
C LEU A 91 -3.83 5.58 2.84
N VAL A 92 -5.09 5.78 2.46
CA VAL A 92 -5.65 7.13 2.33
C VAL A 92 -6.32 7.46 3.65
N ASP A 93 -5.62 8.24 4.46
CA ASP A 93 -6.19 8.77 5.70
C ASP A 93 -7.18 9.89 5.35
N THR A 94 -8.30 9.91 6.03
CA THR A 94 -9.34 10.92 5.89
C THR A 94 -9.63 11.59 7.25
N SER A 95 -8.61 11.63 8.11
CA SER A 95 -8.67 12.39 9.36
C SER A 95 -8.67 13.89 9.11
N SER A 96 -8.88 14.67 10.15
CA SER A 96 -8.94 16.13 10.07
C SER A 96 -7.65 16.82 9.59
N PHE A 97 -6.55 16.09 9.47
CA PHE A 97 -5.27 16.58 8.94
C PHE A 97 -5.07 16.28 7.45
N SER A 98 -5.86 15.39 6.87
CA SER A 98 -5.89 15.13 5.43
C SER A 98 -6.93 16.05 4.83
N GLY A 99 -6.72 16.84 3.83
CA GLY A 99 -7.73 17.70 3.18
C GLY A 99 -9.10 17.06 2.90
N PHE A 100 -9.22 15.72 3.08
CA PHE A 100 -10.47 14.98 2.88
C PHE A 100 -11.50 15.19 4.00
N SER A 101 -12.76 15.36 3.60
CA SER A 101 -13.89 15.52 4.51
C SER A 101 -15.20 15.09 3.85
N LYS A 102 -16.33 15.20 4.57
CA LYS A 102 -17.67 15.04 3.97
C LYS A 102 -17.94 16.05 2.86
N LYS A 103 -17.37 17.27 2.97
CA LYS A 103 -17.52 18.35 1.97
C LYS A 103 -16.55 18.17 0.82
N ASN A 104 -15.33 17.70 1.13
CA ASN A 104 -14.28 17.42 0.17
C ASN A 104 -13.86 15.92 0.25
N PRO A 105 -14.69 14.98 -0.22
CA PRO A 105 -14.34 13.56 -0.26
C PRO A 105 -13.31 13.27 -1.36
N MET A 106 -12.54 12.19 -1.19
CA MET A 106 -11.77 11.63 -2.30
C MET A 106 -12.72 11.23 -3.43
N VAL A 107 -12.39 11.62 -4.67
CA VAL A 107 -13.19 11.33 -5.87
C VAL A 107 -12.36 10.75 -7.01
N ALA A 108 -11.04 10.93 -7.00
CA ALA A 108 -10.16 10.43 -8.06
C ALA A 108 -8.78 10.04 -7.51
N LEU A 109 -8.07 9.28 -8.33
CA LEU A 109 -6.64 9.01 -8.23
C LEU A 109 -5.95 9.57 -9.46
N GLU A 110 -4.93 10.40 -9.26
CA GLU A 110 -4.03 10.83 -10.33
C GLU A 110 -2.83 9.87 -10.35
N ILE A 111 -2.48 9.40 -11.54
CA ILE A 111 -1.40 8.44 -11.78
C ILE A 111 -0.45 9.06 -12.78
N LYS A 112 0.84 9.08 -12.47
CA LYS A 112 1.92 9.36 -13.41
C LYS A 112 2.79 8.12 -13.50
N ALA A 113 2.92 7.57 -14.70
CA ALA A 113 3.57 6.30 -14.93
C ALA A 113 4.09 6.19 -16.36
N ASP A 114 5.19 5.50 -16.56
CA ASP A 114 5.75 5.18 -17.89
C ASP A 114 5.38 3.75 -18.36
N GLY A 115 4.75 2.95 -17.50
CA GLY A 115 4.41 1.56 -17.77
C GLY A 115 2.98 1.18 -17.40
N GLU A 116 2.73 -0.11 -17.41
CA GLU A 116 1.43 -0.68 -17.00
C GLU A 116 1.25 -0.56 -15.49
N TRP A 117 0.04 -0.25 -15.06
CA TRP A 117 -0.31 -0.16 -13.65
C TRP A 117 -1.68 -0.77 -13.35
N THR A 118 -1.84 -1.17 -12.10
CA THR A 118 -3.15 -1.52 -11.52
C THR A 118 -3.39 -0.69 -10.28
N VAL A 119 -4.64 -0.29 -10.04
CA VAL A 119 -5.06 0.31 -8.76
C VAL A 119 -6.35 -0.33 -8.29
N ARG A 120 -6.45 -0.54 -6.97
CA ARG A 120 -7.63 -1.11 -6.32
C ARG A 120 -7.89 -0.38 -5.00
N THR A 121 -9.09 0.14 -4.82
CA THR A 121 -9.50 0.76 -3.54
C THR A 121 -10.37 -0.19 -2.72
N ARG A 122 -10.15 -0.24 -1.43
CA ARG A 122 -10.93 -1.02 -0.46
C ARG A 122 -11.07 -0.25 0.85
N PRO A 123 -12.12 -0.49 1.64
CA PRO A 123 -12.21 0.10 2.97
C PRO A 123 -11.05 -0.35 3.85
N LEU A 124 -10.60 0.49 4.77
CA LEU A 124 -9.57 0.14 5.76
C LEU A 124 -9.90 -1.16 6.52
N ALA A 125 -11.18 -1.44 6.76
CA ALA A 125 -11.61 -2.67 7.43
C ALA A 125 -11.25 -3.95 6.66
N ALA A 126 -11.01 -3.86 5.34
CA ALA A 126 -10.58 -4.96 4.48
C ALA A 126 -9.06 -5.21 4.49
N ALA A 127 -8.29 -4.42 5.23
CA ALA A 127 -6.86 -4.65 5.40
C ALA A 127 -6.60 -6.09 5.90
N PRO A 128 -5.59 -6.79 5.34
CA PRO A 128 -5.25 -8.13 5.75
C PRO A 128 -4.83 -8.15 7.23
N ARG A 129 -5.08 -9.26 7.91
CA ARG A 129 -4.58 -9.43 9.28
C ARG A 129 -3.08 -9.66 9.23
N ALA A 130 -2.34 -8.95 10.08
CA ALA A 130 -0.93 -9.18 10.26
C ALA A 130 -0.69 -10.66 10.62
N ARG A 131 0.10 -11.34 9.83
CA ARG A 131 0.59 -12.70 10.12
C ARG A 131 1.93 -12.53 10.83
N GLN A 132 2.05 -13.07 12.05
CA GLN A 132 3.31 -13.09 12.83
C GLN A 132 4.04 -11.74 12.98
N GLY A 133 3.39 -10.60 12.63
CA GLY A 133 4.01 -9.28 12.74
C GLY A 133 5.14 -9.01 11.75
N THR A 134 5.15 -9.64 10.58
CA THR A 134 6.15 -9.43 9.52
C THR A 134 5.51 -9.00 8.21
N GLY A 135 6.29 -8.32 7.36
CA GLY A 135 5.90 -7.92 6.02
C GLY A 135 7.08 -7.45 5.17
N TYR A 136 6.78 -7.01 3.96
CA TYR A 136 7.74 -6.45 3.01
C TYR A 136 7.08 -5.29 2.26
N GLY A 137 7.81 -4.18 2.08
CA GLY A 137 7.33 -3.02 1.35
C GLY A 137 6.13 -2.33 2.01
N ASP A 138 5.44 -1.51 1.24
CA ASP A 138 4.28 -0.75 1.69
C ASP A 138 3.09 -1.64 1.99
N GLN A 139 2.62 -1.64 3.24
CA GLN A 139 1.46 -2.42 3.65
C GLN A 139 0.60 -1.71 4.70
N VAL A 140 -0.69 -1.95 4.61
CA VAL A 140 -1.63 -1.63 5.69
C VAL A 140 -2.14 -2.94 6.27
N VAL A 141 -1.84 -3.18 7.54
CA VAL A 141 -2.18 -4.44 8.21
C VAL A 141 -3.11 -4.22 9.39
N LYS A 142 -4.01 -5.17 9.61
CA LYS A 142 -4.95 -5.19 10.73
C LYS A 142 -4.38 -6.01 11.89
N LEU A 143 -4.28 -5.41 13.06
CA LEU A 143 -3.86 -6.10 14.27
C LEU A 143 -4.86 -7.19 14.69
N ARG A 144 -4.38 -8.26 15.30
CA ARG A 144 -5.23 -9.37 15.80
C ARG A 144 -6.25 -8.89 16.80
N LYS A 145 -5.86 -7.95 17.69
CA LYS A 145 -6.72 -7.31 18.69
C LYS A 145 -6.51 -5.80 18.64
N THR A 146 -7.53 -5.03 19.00
CA THR A 146 -7.39 -3.59 19.26
C THR A 146 -6.51 -3.40 20.49
N VAL A 147 -5.56 -2.49 20.40
CA VAL A 147 -4.68 -2.14 21.53
C VAL A 147 -5.52 -1.55 22.66
N ARG A 148 -5.30 -2.04 23.87
CA ARG A 148 -5.96 -1.56 25.08
C ARG A 148 -4.89 -1.06 26.05
N GLY A 149 -5.10 0.13 26.59
CA GLY A 149 -4.14 0.79 27.46
C GLY A 149 -2.85 1.17 26.73
N LEU A 150 -1.83 1.51 27.49
CA LEU A 150 -0.50 1.83 26.98
C LEU A 150 0.23 0.53 26.66
N LYS A 151 0.72 0.40 25.41
CA LYS A 151 1.50 -0.74 24.93
C LYS A 151 2.79 -0.25 24.29
N LYS A 152 3.81 -1.11 24.32
CA LYS A 152 5.07 -0.93 23.60
C LYS A 152 5.01 -1.80 22.32
N ILE A 153 5.46 -1.24 21.21
CA ILE A 153 5.77 -1.97 19.99
C ILE A 153 7.28 -1.94 19.77
N THR A 154 7.87 -3.10 19.50
CA THR A 154 9.22 -3.21 18.98
C THR A 154 9.13 -3.43 17.49
N ILE A 155 9.94 -2.72 16.70
CA ILE A 155 9.87 -2.70 15.24
C ILE A 155 11.27 -2.83 14.68
N GLU A 156 11.41 -3.61 13.63
CA GLU A 156 12.65 -3.79 12.86
C GLU A 156 12.36 -3.59 11.39
N HIS A 157 13.34 -3.06 10.65
CA HIS A 157 13.32 -2.84 9.20
C HIS A 157 14.71 -3.07 8.61
N SER A 158 14.77 -3.67 7.42
CA SER A 158 15.98 -3.98 6.68
C SER A 158 15.96 -3.42 5.25
N GLY A 159 15.63 -2.15 5.08
CA GLY A 159 15.67 -1.44 3.81
C GLY A 159 16.67 -0.29 3.84
N GLU A 160 16.79 0.42 2.72
CA GLU A 160 17.74 1.52 2.54
C GLU A 160 17.04 2.90 2.44
N SER A 161 15.73 2.93 2.21
CA SER A 161 14.96 4.15 1.98
C SER A 161 14.09 4.53 3.18
N ASN A 162 13.02 5.29 2.94
CA ASN A 162 12.11 5.75 3.99
C ASN A 162 11.40 4.58 4.68
N PHE A 163 11.47 4.59 6.00
CA PHE A 163 10.72 3.69 6.85
C PHE A 163 9.76 4.46 7.76
N ILE A 164 8.47 4.39 7.46
CA ILE A 164 7.44 5.13 8.20
C ILE A 164 6.42 4.14 8.74
N VAL A 165 6.17 4.17 10.04
CA VAL A 165 5.13 3.33 10.67
C VAL A 165 4.16 4.23 11.41
N GLU A 166 2.88 4.08 11.09
CA GLU A 166 1.78 4.79 11.73
C GLU A 166 0.82 3.82 12.40
N ALA A 167 0.43 4.16 13.62
CA ALA A 167 -0.66 3.51 14.32
C ALA A 167 -1.99 4.13 13.89
N VAL A 168 -2.94 3.30 13.45
CA VAL A 168 -4.20 3.77 12.90
C VAL A 168 -5.37 3.29 13.75
N ASP A 169 -6.16 4.24 14.27
CA ASP A 169 -7.46 4.02 14.88
C ASP A 169 -8.57 4.38 13.89
N ARG A 170 -9.70 3.71 13.97
CA ARG A 170 -10.88 4.00 13.16
C ARG A 170 -11.53 5.36 13.44
N LYS A 171 -11.22 5.98 14.58
CA LYS A 171 -11.91 7.18 15.09
C LYS A 171 -11.01 8.41 15.18
N SER A 172 -9.75 8.22 15.52
CA SER A 172 -8.83 9.30 15.92
C SER A 172 -7.75 9.62 14.88
N GLY A 173 -7.74 8.90 13.75
CA GLY A 173 -6.74 9.15 12.70
C GLY A 173 -5.48 8.30 12.86
N THR A 174 -4.34 8.88 12.50
CA THR A 174 -3.03 8.24 12.53
C THR A 174 -2.13 8.88 13.58
N ASP A 175 -1.33 8.06 14.26
CA ASP A 175 -0.25 8.46 15.15
C ASP A 175 1.08 7.94 14.59
N LEU A 176 2.04 8.82 14.37
CA LEU A 176 3.37 8.45 13.88
C LEU A 176 4.15 7.70 14.97
N LEU A 177 4.61 6.50 14.64
CA LEU A 177 5.43 5.66 15.53
C LEU A 177 6.90 5.67 15.15
N VAL A 178 7.22 5.63 13.85
CA VAL A 178 8.57 5.63 13.29
C VAL A 178 8.59 6.49 12.04
N ASN A 179 9.66 7.27 11.86
CA ASN A 179 9.97 8.02 10.64
C ASN A 179 11.49 8.11 10.52
N GLU A 180 12.07 7.13 9.85
CA GLU A 180 13.51 6.95 9.72
C GLU A 180 13.89 6.64 8.26
N ILE A 181 15.18 6.65 7.97
CA ILE A 181 15.74 6.28 6.67
C ILE A 181 16.72 5.12 6.89
N GLY A 182 16.59 4.07 6.08
CA GLY A 182 17.46 2.91 6.12
C GLY A 182 17.03 1.85 7.14
N GLU A 183 18.00 1.06 7.59
CA GLU A 183 17.79 0.02 8.60
C GLU A 183 17.29 0.64 9.93
N TYR A 184 16.34 -0.04 10.55
CA TYR A 184 15.79 0.40 11.83
C TYR A 184 15.60 -0.76 12.80
N SER A 185 15.95 -0.53 14.06
CA SER A 185 15.61 -1.40 15.18
C SER A 185 15.30 -0.54 16.40
N GLY A 186 14.06 -0.52 16.84
CA GLY A 186 13.63 0.35 17.91
C GLY A 186 12.29 -0.01 18.53
N SER A 187 11.86 0.85 19.45
CA SER A 187 10.58 0.69 20.14
C SER A 187 9.84 2.00 20.25
N ALA A 188 8.54 1.94 20.09
CA ALA A 188 7.64 3.08 20.23
C ALA A 188 6.46 2.75 21.17
N ARG A 189 5.77 3.79 21.60
CA ARG A 189 4.51 3.66 22.33
C ARG A 189 3.35 3.54 21.35
N VAL A 190 2.52 2.51 21.49
CA VAL A 190 1.29 2.35 20.69
C VAL A 190 0.10 2.91 21.46
N PRO A 191 -0.63 3.87 20.90
CA PRO A 191 -1.84 4.41 21.52
C PRO A 191 -2.94 3.34 21.71
N ALA A 192 -3.72 3.51 22.78
CA ALA A 192 -4.94 2.73 22.95
C ALA A 192 -5.93 3.05 21.81
N GLY A 193 -6.64 2.03 21.34
CA GLY A 193 -7.56 2.18 20.20
C GLY A 193 -6.93 1.74 18.87
N THR A 194 -5.60 1.70 18.75
CA THR A 194 -4.91 1.25 17.53
C THR A 194 -5.44 -0.11 17.08
N ARG A 195 -5.85 -0.16 15.83
CA ARG A 195 -6.41 -1.37 15.20
C ARG A 195 -5.66 -1.80 13.96
N PHE A 196 -4.98 -0.86 13.30
CA PHE A 196 -4.19 -1.11 12.11
C PHE A 196 -2.82 -0.47 12.25
N LEU A 197 -1.87 -0.94 11.45
CA LEU A 197 -0.61 -0.26 11.17
C LEU A 197 -0.56 0.05 9.69
N SER A 198 -0.14 1.26 9.35
CA SER A 198 0.27 1.67 8.01
C SER A 198 1.79 1.66 8.02
N VAL A 199 2.40 0.90 7.12
CA VAL A 199 3.84 0.77 6.99
C VAL A 199 4.23 1.20 5.58
N ARG A 200 5.17 2.13 5.47
CA ARG A 200 5.89 2.46 4.24
C ARG A 200 7.32 1.99 4.41
N ALA A 201 7.78 1.16 3.49
CA ALA A 201 9.07 0.52 3.56
C ALA A 201 9.50 0.03 2.17
N ASP A 202 10.79 0.01 1.92
CA ASP A 202 11.40 -0.58 0.73
C ASP A 202 11.96 -1.99 0.97
N GLY A 203 11.92 -2.49 2.21
CA GLY A 203 12.48 -3.77 2.64
C GLY A 203 11.56 -4.62 3.50
N GLU A 204 12.14 -5.65 4.11
CA GLU A 204 11.47 -6.47 5.10
C GLU A 204 11.29 -5.69 6.40
N TRP A 205 10.16 -5.92 7.08
CA TRP A 205 9.91 -5.36 8.39
C TRP A 205 9.22 -6.35 9.31
N SER A 206 9.44 -6.16 10.61
CA SER A 206 8.77 -6.94 11.64
C SER A 206 8.29 -6.04 12.78
N PHE A 207 7.28 -6.52 13.53
CA PHE A 207 6.88 -5.91 14.79
C PHE A 207 6.37 -6.91 15.82
N SER A 208 6.50 -6.54 17.11
CA SER A 208 5.84 -7.22 18.23
C SER A 208 5.25 -6.20 19.21
N ILE A 209 4.07 -6.47 19.76
CA ILE A 209 3.36 -5.61 20.73
C ILE A 209 3.25 -6.33 22.07
N THR A 210 3.73 -5.68 23.15
CA THR A 210 3.74 -6.19 24.52
C THR A 210 3.01 -5.28 25.50
#